data_fc40a1ea6aa77f48af51836f29e8661d
#
_entry.id   fc40a1ea6aa77f48af51836f29e8661d
#
_cell.length_a   1.000
_cell.length_b   1.000
_cell.length_c   1.000
_cell.angle_alpha   90.00
_cell.angle_beta   90.00
_cell.angle_gamma   90.00
#
_symmetry.space_group_name_H-M   'P 1'
#
loop_
_entity.id
_entity.type
_entity.pdbx_description
1 polymer ?
#
loop_
_entity_poly.entity_id
_entity_poly.type
_entity_poly.pdbx_seq_one_letter_code
_entity_poly.pdbx_strand_id
1 'polypeptide(L)'
;MLNGSSGVPYDAADQFSDTMANWQPSLWSPDNEINPSRNQVVARVRDMVRNDGWASGSVTRILDNAVGASFRPLAKVDYRTLALMTGNPQFDAKWADEYGRAIESGWRIWANDPNRYCDVERKKTVAQLLRLGFRHKLTDGDALCVMQYRPDRLGYGRAQYATTMQIIDPDRLSNPQEKFDMPNIRGGIEIDEDGVPIAYHIRKAHIGDWWSGKETMTWERIQRETDWGRPIVIHDFDSDRASQHRGISIFTPIVQRLKMLIKYDEVELQSSILNSIFAAFITSPYDPGLVADSLDTGEDVIKYQKMRREYHDEKRLSLQGGARIPILAPGESMTALNAVRPTSNFVAFESAALRNVAASLGISTQQLTQDWSDVNYSSARSAMLEAWKTLTRRRDDFATGFAQPILSCFIEELHDLGEVPLPAGAPDFLAAKAAYCRAQWMGPGRGWVDPVAEKKGAILGMEAGLSTLEMEAAENVGEDWEELLDQRQREREAYIERGLPIPTWLQAENFAPDQPTANQQQKPEAQ
;
A
#
# COMPACT_ATOMS: atom_id res chain seq x y z
N MET A 1 -28.54 -9.96 42.31
CA MET A 1 -29.37 -9.38 41.26
C MET A 1 -29.26 -10.29 40.05
N LEU A 2 -30.30 -11.02 39.73
CA LEU A 2 -30.33 -11.87 38.55
C LEU A 2 -30.41 -10.96 37.35
N ASN A 3 -29.37 -10.92 36.54
CA ASN A 3 -29.43 -10.29 35.22
C ASN A 3 -30.49 -11.02 34.40
N GLY A 4 -31.57 -10.31 34.11
CA GLY A 4 -32.58 -10.80 33.20
C GLY A 4 -31.94 -11.08 31.85
N SER A 5 -31.77 -12.33 31.50
CA SER A 5 -31.45 -12.71 30.13
C SER A 5 -32.58 -12.18 29.26
N SER A 6 -32.27 -11.43 28.24
CA SER A 6 -33.22 -10.84 27.28
C SER A 6 -34.05 -11.88 26.50
N GLY A 7 -33.91 -13.13 26.79
CA GLY A 7 -34.58 -14.23 26.07
C GLY A 7 -34.07 -14.47 24.65
N VAL A 8 -33.07 -13.72 24.23
CA VAL A 8 -32.41 -13.86 22.93
C VAL A 8 -31.19 -14.79 23.10
N PRO A 9 -31.04 -15.86 22.30
CA PRO A 9 -29.97 -16.85 22.48
C PRO A 9 -28.56 -16.28 22.26
N TYR A 10 -28.42 -15.16 21.54
CA TYR A 10 -27.15 -14.49 21.24
C TYR A 10 -27.17 -13.06 21.76
N ASP A 11 -26.23 -12.70 22.60
CA ASP A 11 -26.07 -11.35 23.14
C ASP A 11 -25.91 -10.29 22.03
N ALA A 12 -25.29 -10.66 20.91
CA ALA A 12 -25.14 -9.81 19.73
C ALA A 12 -26.47 -9.42 19.06
N ALA A 13 -27.55 -10.17 19.31
CA ALA A 13 -28.90 -9.89 18.78
C ALA A 13 -29.80 -9.19 19.79
N ASP A 14 -29.28 -8.83 20.96
CA ASP A 14 -30.03 -8.15 21.99
C ASP A 14 -30.32 -6.69 21.60
N GLN A 15 -31.60 -6.37 21.42
CA GLN A 15 -32.07 -5.04 21.06
C GLN A 15 -32.40 -4.15 22.28
N PHE A 16 -32.27 -4.68 23.49
CA PHE A 16 -32.71 -4.03 24.72
C PHE A 16 -31.57 -3.62 25.66
N SER A 17 -30.34 -4.14 25.44
CA SER A 17 -29.19 -3.75 26.25
C SER A 17 -28.76 -2.32 25.94
N ASP A 18 -28.25 -1.61 26.95
CA ASP A 18 -27.77 -0.22 26.83
C ASP A 18 -26.70 -0.03 25.71
N THR A 19 -25.94 -1.08 25.43
CA THR A 19 -24.87 -1.04 24.42
C THR A 19 -25.34 -1.36 23.01
N MET A 20 -26.39 -2.19 22.85
CA MET A 20 -26.82 -2.70 21.54
C MET A 20 -28.12 -2.04 21.04
N ALA A 21 -28.95 -1.46 21.92
CA ALA A 21 -30.24 -0.89 21.55
C ALA A 21 -30.15 0.21 20.48
N ASN A 22 -29.09 1.01 20.51
CA ASN A 22 -28.86 2.11 19.56
C ASN A 22 -28.01 1.69 18.35
N TRP A 23 -27.63 0.41 18.26
CA TRP A 23 -26.80 -0.10 17.16
C TRP A 23 -27.56 -1.15 16.35
N GLN A 24 -28.32 -0.69 15.38
CA GLN A 24 -29.19 -1.53 14.55
C GLN A 24 -28.85 -1.38 13.06
N PRO A 25 -27.71 -1.95 12.60
CA PRO A 25 -27.35 -1.91 11.19
C PRO A 25 -28.34 -2.74 10.35
N SER A 26 -28.67 -2.25 9.15
CA SER A 26 -29.55 -2.93 8.22
C SER A 26 -28.76 -3.92 7.35
N LEU A 27 -29.39 -5.04 6.98
CA LEU A 27 -28.85 -5.97 5.99
C LEU A 27 -29.13 -5.42 4.59
N TRP A 28 -28.09 -5.00 3.90
CA TRP A 28 -28.16 -4.49 2.53
C TRP A 28 -27.29 -5.34 1.61
N SER A 29 -27.49 -5.23 0.29
CA SER A 29 -26.55 -5.80 -0.68
C SER A 29 -25.22 -5.04 -0.65
N PRO A 30 -24.09 -5.68 -1.01
CA PRO A 30 -22.79 -5.03 -1.00
C PRO A 30 -22.76 -3.72 -1.80
N ASP A 31 -23.35 -3.71 -2.99
CA ASP A 31 -23.38 -2.52 -3.83
C ASP A 31 -24.19 -1.39 -3.22
N ASN A 32 -25.30 -1.68 -2.55
CA ASN A 32 -26.12 -0.66 -1.87
C ASN A 32 -25.44 -0.11 -0.61
N GLU A 33 -24.53 -0.86 0.02
CA GLU A 33 -23.71 -0.35 1.13
C GLU A 33 -22.57 0.52 0.65
N ILE A 34 -21.92 0.13 -0.44
CA ILE A 34 -20.67 0.73 -0.93
C ILE A 34 -20.93 1.92 -1.85
N ASN A 35 -21.66 1.71 -2.94
CA ASN A 35 -21.72 2.64 -4.07
C ASN A 35 -22.23 4.04 -3.70
N PRO A 36 -23.27 4.21 -2.86
CA PRO A 36 -23.76 5.54 -2.48
C PRO A 36 -22.74 6.37 -1.69
N SER A 37 -21.87 5.71 -0.91
CA SER A 37 -20.91 6.36 -0.03
C SER A 37 -19.49 6.39 -0.60
N ARG A 38 -19.20 5.61 -1.63
CA ARG A 38 -17.87 5.35 -2.16
C ARG A 38 -17.11 6.62 -2.52
N ASN A 39 -17.73 7.50 -3.29
CA ASN A 39 -17.06 8.74 -3.74
C ASN A 39 -16.63 9.62 -2.57
N GLN A 40 -17.45 9.70 -1.51
CA GLN A 40 -17.11 10.46 -0.31
C GLN A 40 -15.97 9.81 0.47
N VAL A 41 -15.95 8.48 0.57
CA VAL A 41 -14.86 7.74 1.22
C VAL A 41 -13.56 7.94 0.45
N VAL A 42 -13.57 7.75 -0.88
CA VAL A 42 -12.40 7.94 -1.74
C VAL A 42 -11.85 9.36 -1.63
N ALA A 43 -12.71 10.38 -1.68
CA ALA A 43 -12.29 11.77 -1.54
C ALA A 43 -11.60 12.02 -0.19
N ARG A 44 -12.14 11.48 0.91
CA ARG A 44 -11.54 11.59 2.25
C ARG A 44 -10.22 10.84 2.37
N VAL A 45 -10.12 9.64 1.81
CA VAL A 45 -8.87 8.87 1.82
C VAL A 45 -7.79 9.57 1.01
N ARG A 46 -8.10 10.07 -0.18
CA ARG A 46 -7.17 10.84 -1.02
C ARG A 46 -6.67 12.11 -0.32
N ASP A 47 -7.56 12.82 0.36
CA ASP A 47 -7.19 13.99 1.16
C ASP A 47 -6.24 13.60 2.30
N MET A 48 -6.56 12.53 3.02
CA MET A 48 -5.76 12.01 4.13
C MET A 48 -4.38 11.54 3.67
N VAL A 49 -4.30 10.71 2.61
CA VAL A 49 -3.02 10.22 2.08
C VAL A 49 -2.13 11.36 1.56
N ARG A 50 -2.73 12.47 1.12
CA ARG A 50 -1.97 13.66 0.67
C ARG A 50 -1.44 14.50 1.82
N ASN A 51 -2.20 14.63 2.92
CA ASN A 51 -1.97 15.62 3.96
C ASN A 51 -1.52 15.02 5.30
N ASP A 52 -1.59 13.70 5.48
CA ASP A 52 -1.19 13.00 6.71
C ASP A 52 0.02 12.09 6.49
N GLY A 53 1.03 12.22 7.34
CA GLY A 53 2.29 11.47 7.24
C GLY A 53 2.11 9.98 7.50
N TRP A 54 1.25 9.58 8.44
CA TRP A 54 1.00 8.18 8.75
C TRP A 54 0.27 7.46 7.63
N ALA A 55 -0.76 8.11 7.06
CA ALA A 55 -1.50 7.57 5.92
C ALA A 55 -0.62 7.47 4.67
N SER A 56 0.13 8.51 4.32
CA SER A 56 1.05 8.53 3.19
C SER A 56 2.17 7.49 3.34
N GLY A 57 2.77 7.43 4.52
CA GLY A 57 3.80 6.45 4.86
C GLY A 57 3.30 5.02 4.75
N SER A 58 2.09 4.74 5.22
CA SER A 58 1.46 3.41 5.12
C SER A 58 1.32 2.95 3.67
N VAL A 59 0.79 3.79 2.79
CA VAL A 59 0.68 3.48 1.35
C VAL A 59 2.03 3.17 0.76
N THR A 60 3.04 4.00 1.06
CA THR A 60 4.40 3.81 0.57
C THR A 60 4.98 2.47 1.03
N ARG A 61 4.85 2.12 2.32
CA ARG A 61 5.35 0.84 2.85
C ARG A 61 4.69 -0.37 2.21
N ILE A 62 3.37 -0.33 2.02
CA ILE A 62 2.65 -1.42 1.36
C ILE A 62 3.08 -1.55 -0.11
N LEU A 63 3.19 -0.42 -0.84
CA LEU A 63 3.66 -0.41 -2.23
C LEU A 63 5.07 -0.98 -2.37
N ASP A 64 6.01 -0.51 -1.53
CA ASP A 64 7.42 -0.89 -1.60
C ASP A 64 7.64 -2.38 -1.29
N ASN A 65 6.84 -2.95 -0.38
CA ASN A 65 6.99 -4.34 0.04
C ASN A 65 6.12 -5.32 -0.76
N ALA A 66 5.01 -4.88 -1.35
CA ALA A 66 4.16 -5.77 -2.17
C ALA A 66 4.59 -5.80 -3.63
N VAL A 67 4.70 -4.65 -4.29
CA VAL A 67 4.98 -4.53 -5.73
C VAL A 67 6.41 -4.05 -5.98
N GLY A 68 6.92 -3.11 -5.17
CA GLY A 68 8.27 -2.59 -5.27
C GLY A 68 8.56 -1.83 -6.57
N ALA A 69 9.84 -1.78 -6.93
CA ALA A 69 10.31 -1.04 -8.09
C ALA A 69 10.26 -1.84 -9.40
N SER A 70 10.44 -3.17 -9.32
CA SER A 70 10.66 -4.07 -10.47
C SER A 70 9.69 -5.24 -10.45
N PHE A 71 8.39 -4.96 -10.45
CA PHE A 71 7.38 -6.01 -10.53
C PHE A 71 7.33 -6.58 -11.95
N ARG A 72 7.69 -7.86 -12.11
CA ARG A 72 7.84 -8.52 -13.42
C ARG A 72 7.35 -9.96 -13.40
N PRO A 73 6.87 -10.49 -14.54
CA PRO A 73 6.55 -11.90 -14.67
C PRO A 73 7.82 -12.73 -14.85
N LEU A 74 7.81 -13.93 -14.28
CA LEU A 74 8.68 -15.05 -14.61
C LEU A 74 7.81 -16.08 -15.34
N ALA A 75 8.05 -16.31 -16.61
CA ALA A 75 7.22 -17.17 -17.43
C ALA A 75 7.41 -18.65 -17.03
N LYS A 76 6.33 -19.31 -16.63
CA LYS A 76 6.31 -20.72 -16.20
C LYS A 76 5.24 -21.49 -16.97
N VAL A 77 5.42 -21.58 -18.28
CA VAL A 77 4.49 -22.27 -19.20
C VAL A 77 4.18 -23.70 -18.71
N ASP A 78 2.92 -24.10 -18.78
CA ASP A 78 2.52 -25.46 -18.42
C ASP A 78 2.73 -26.43 -19.59
N TYR A 79 3.98 -26.79 -19.80
CA TYR A 79 4.39 -27.71 -20.87
C TYR A 79 3.78 -29.10 -20.69
N ARG A 80 3.49 -29.53 -19.46
CA ARG A 80 2.88 -30.85 -19.21
C ARG A 80 1.43 -30.91 -19.74
N THR A 81 0.66 -29.88 -19.52
CA THR A 81 -0.69 -29.75 -20.09
C THR A 81 -0.63 -29.72 -21.61
N LEU A 82 0.31 -28.95 -22.21
CA LEU A 82 0.50 -28.88 -23.66
C LEU A 82 0.93 -30.24 -24.26
N ALA A 83 1.84 -30.95 -23.62
CA ALA A 83 2.22 -32.29 -24.00
C ALA A 83 1.05 -33.28 -23.97
N LEU A 84 0.22 -33.21 -22.93
CA LEU A 84 -0.97 -34.05 -22.80
C LEU A 84 -2.04 -33.71 -23.86
N MET A 85 -2.27 -32.44 -24.14
CA MET A 85 -3.24 -32.01 -25.14
C MET A 85 -2.86 -32.43 -26.58
N THR A 86 -1.59 -32.39 -26.89
CA THR A 86 -1.08 -32.63 -28.25
C THR A 86 -0.51 -34.02 -28.48
N GLY A 87 -0.14 -34.73 -27.41
CA GLY A 87 0.63 -35.96 -27.51
C GLY A 87 2.08 -35.73 -28.03
N ASN A 88 2.55 -34.48 -28.12
CA ASN A 88 3.84 -34.15 -28.67
C ASN A 88 4.91 -34.08 -27.54
N PRO A 89 5.95 -35.00 -27.59
CA PRO A 89 7.00 -35.03 -26.60
C PRO A 89 7.99 -33.86 -26.68
N GLN A 90 7.88 -33.00 -27.71
CA GLN A 90 8.69 -31.77 -27.80
C GLN A 90 8.30 -30.70 -26.79
N PHE A 91 7.11 -30.79 -26.19
CA PHE A 91 6.72 -29.98 -25.03
C PHE A 91 7.39 -30.55 -23.78
N ASP A 92 8.67 -30.31 -23.60
CA ASP A 92 9.47 -30.71 -22.45
C ASP A 92 9.93 -29.48 -21.62
N ALA A 93 10.67 -29.74 -20.56
CA ALA A 93 11.18 -28.69 -19.68
C ALA A 93 12.15 -27.75 -20.41
N LYS A 94 12.98 -28.28 -21.35
CA LYS A 94 13.91 -27.45 -22.11
C LYS A 94 13.20 -26.49 -23.05
N TRP A 95 12.17 -26.97 -23.73
CA TRP A 95 11.33 -26.10 -24.54
C TRP A 95 10.62 -25.02 -23.66
N ALA A 96 10.17 -25.41 -22.47
CA ALA A 96 9.52 -24.48 -21.56
C ALA A 96 10.45 -23.33 -21.13
N ASP A 97 11.72 -23.65 -20.88
CA ASP A 97 12.74 -22.64 -20.56
C ASP A 97 13.02 -21.71 -21.76
N GLU A 98 13.18 -22.27 -22.98
CA GLU A 98 13.37 -21.47 -24.19
C GLU A 98 12.16 -20.55 -24.48
N TYR A 99 10.96 -21.07 -24.32
CA TYR A 99 9.72 -20.30 -24.48
C TYR A 99 9.60 -19.20 -23.41
N GLY A 100 9.91 -19.52 -22.17
CA GLY A 100 9.92 -18.55 -21.06
C GLY A 100 10.88 -17.40 -21.30
N ARG A 101 12.11 -17.70 -21.72
CA ARG A 101 13.13 -16.70 -22.05
C ARG A 101 12.70 -15.79 -23.22
N ALA A 102 12.02 -16.32 -24.21
CA ALA A 102 11.48 -15.52 -25.32
C ALA A 102 10.44 -14.51 -24.81
N ILE A 103 9.50 -14.96 -23.97
CA ILE A 103 8.48 -14.06 -23.37
C ILE A 103 9.13 -12.99 -22.49
N GLU A 104 10.06 -13.37 -21.61
CA GLU A 104 10.71 -12.42 -20.70
C GLU A 104 11.58 -11.40 -21.44
N SER A 105 12.25 -11.81 -22.51
CA SER A 105 12.99 -10.91 -23.38
C SER A 105 12.07 -9.90 -24.07
N GLY A 106 10.99 -10.38 -24.69
CA GLY A 106 9.97 -9.51 -25.29
C GLY A 106 9.33 -8.57 -24.29
N TRP A 107 8.97 -9.11 -23.10
CA TRP A 107 8.42 -8.29 -22.00
C TRP A 107 9.38 -7.20 -21.57
N ARG A 108 10.68 -7.51 -21.44
CA ARG A 108 11.71 -6.54 -21.03
C ARG A 108 11.83 -5.39 -22.02
N ILE A 109 11.77 -5.68 -23.32
CA ILE A 109 11.77 -4.67 -24.39
C ILE A 109 10.52 -3.80 -24.33
N TRP A 110 9.34 -4.42 -24.24
CA TRP A 110 8.06 -3.73 -24.20
C TRP A 110 7.89 -2.90 -22.93
N ALA A 111 8.14 -3.51 -21.78
CA ALA A 111 7.86 -2.92 -20.46
C ALA A 111 8.81 -1.78 -20.10
N ASN A 112 10.08 -1.84 -20.56
CA ASN A 112 11.10 -0.85 -20.22
C ASN A 112 11.47 0.06 -21.40
N ASP A 113 10.64 0.13 -22.44
CA ASP A 113 10.87 1.00 -23.58
C ASP A 113 11.19 2.43 -23.14
N PRO A 114 12.34 3.00 -23.53
CA PRO A 114 12.74 4.37 -23.17
C PRO A 114 11.72 5.42 -23.64
N ASN A 115 11.01 5.19 -24.74
CA ASN A 115 9.98 6.08 -25.28
C ASN A 115 8.59 5.84 -24.67
N ARG A 116 8.45 4.85 -23.77
CA ARG A 116 7.20 4.52 -23.06
C ARG A 116 6.04 4.17 -23.99
N TYR A 117 6.30 3.46 -25.09
CA TYR A 117 5.22 3.08 -26.02
C TYR A 117 4.23 2.06 -25.41
N CYS A 118 4.61 1.33 -24.36
CA CYS A 118 3.71 0.47 -23.59
C CYS A 118 2.57 1.26 -22.90
N ASP A 119 2.78 2.53 -22.61
CA ASP A 119 1.81 3.43 -21.99
C ASP A 119 1.07 4.24 -23.05
N VAL A 120 -0.27 4.27 -23.00
CA VAL A 120 -1.09 5.10 -23.89
C VAL A 120 -0.71 6.57 -23.77
N GLU A 121 -0.41 7.04 -22.56
CA GLU A 121 0.01 8.42 -22.28
C GLU A 121 1.51 8.65 -22.48
N ARG A 122 2.31 7.60 -22.69
CA ARG A 122 3.76 7.65 -22.89
C ARG A 122 4.52 8.32 -21.74
N LYS A 123 4.12 8.07 -20.50
CA LYS A 123 4.71 8.67 -19.31
C LYS A 123 5.47 7.67 -18.44
N LYS A 124 5.04 6.41 -18.42
CA LYS A 124 5.48 5.42 -17.43
C LYS A 124 5.90 4.09 -18.08
N THR A 125 6.75 3.35 -17.38
CA THR A 125 7.03 1.94 -17.67
C THR A 125 5.89 1.06 -17.17
N VAL A 126 5.82 -0.21 -17.63
CA VAL A 126 4.80 -1.16 -17.18
C VAL A 126 4.86 -1.34 -15.66
N ALA A 127 6.05 -1.51 -15.07
CA ALA A 127 6.20 -1.64 -13.61
C ALA A 127 5.68 -0.41 -12.86
N GLN A 128 5.88 0.81 -13.41
CA GLN A 128 5.33 2.04 -12.83
C GLN A 128 3.81 2.12 -12.97
N LEU A 129 3.24 1.63 -14.08
CA LEU A 129 1.80 1.55 -14.30
C LEU A 129 1.14 0.53 -13.37
N LEU A 130 1.73 -0.65 -13.21
CA LEU A 130 1.27 -1.67 -12.27
C LEU A 130 1.29 -1.14 -10.83
N ARG A 131 2.36 -0.46 -10.43
CA ARG A 131 2.44 0.18 -9.11
C ARG A 131 1.37 1.26 -8.93
N LEU A 132 1.05 2.03 -9.97
CA LEU A 132 -0.03 3.02 -9.95
C LEU A 132 -1.39 2.32 -9.79
N GLY A 133 -1.66 1.25 -10.54
CA GLY A 133 -2.87 0.44 -10.39
C GLY A 133 -3.02 -0.12 -8.97
N PHE A 134 -1.95 -0.67 -8.40
CA PHE A 134 -1.98 -1.16 -7.02
C PHE A 134 -2.20 -0.05 -6.00
N ARG A 135 -1.63 1.16 -6.23
CA ARG A 135 -1.92 2.33 -5.41
C ARG A 135 -3.40 2.69 -5.43
N HIS A 136 -4.04 2.71 -6.61
CA HIS A 136 -5.49 2.94 -6.74
C HIS A 136 -6.30 1.87 -6.01
N LYS A 137 -5.93 0.60 -6.13
CA LYS A 137 -6.57 -0.49 -5.37
C LYS A 137 -6.53 -0.24 -3.86
N LEU A 138 -5.40 0.23 -3.32
CA LEU A 138 -5.26 0.52 -1.88
C LEU A 138 -6.06 1.76 -1.44
N THR A 139 -5.97 2.85 -2.20
CA THR A 139 -6.54 4.16 -1.80
C THR A 139 -7.98 4.34 -2.25
N ASP A 140 -8.32 3.88 -3.43
CA ASP A 140 -9.62 4.09 -4.07
C ASP A 140 -10.51 2.83 -4.03
N GLY A 141 -9.91 1.68 -3.72
CA GLY A 141 -10.56 0.38 -3.65
C GLY A 141 -10.48 -0.42 -4.95
N ASP A 142 -10.32 0.22 -6.10
CA ASP A 142 -10.28 -0.43 -7.41
C ASP A 142 -8.97 -0.14 -8.15
N ALA A 143 -8.47 -1.11 -8.92
CA ALA A 143 -7.49 -0.90 -9.97
C ALA A 143 -8.19 -1.08 -11.33
N LEU A 144 -8.03 -0.13 -12.23
CA LEU A 144 -8.69 -0.13 -13.53
C LEU A 144 -7.69 0.15 -14.66
N CYS A 145 -7.64 -0.75 -15.63
CA CYS A 145 -6.79 -0.62 -16.81
C CYS A 145 -7.60 -0.85 -18.09
N VAL A 146 -7.34 -0.07 -19.10
CA VAL A 146 -7.85 -0.30 -20.46
C VAL A 146 -6.69 -0.71 -21.36
N MET A 147 -6.78 -1.90 -21.93
CA MET A 147 -5.84 -2.41 -22.93
C MET A 147 -6.22 -1.88 -24.31
N GLN A 148 -5.25 -1.38 -25.05
CA GLN A 148 -5.45 -0.88 -26.42
C GLN A 148 -4.43 -1.52 -27.35
N TYR A 149 -4.83 -1.75 -28.57
CA TYR A 149 -3.96 -2.19 -29.66
C TYR A 149 -3.71 -1.01 -30.59
N ARG A 150 -2.45 -0.52 -30.67
CA ARG A 150 -2.07 0.73 -31.35
C ARG A 150 -1.05 0.47 -32.47
N PRO A 151 -1.47 -0.15 -33.59
CA PRO A 151 -0.60 -0.41 -34.74
C PRO A 151 -0.05 0.86 -35.37
N ASP A 152 -0.73 2.00 -35.20
CA ASP A 152 -0.28 3.33 -35.61
C ASP A 152 1.03 3.77 -34.97
N ARG A 153 1.43 3.14 -33.88
CA ARG A 153 2.69 3.42 -33.14
C ARG A 153 3.87 2.60 -33.62
N LEU A 154 3.64 1.51 -34.35
CA LEU A 154 4.69 0.63 -34.86
C LEU A 154 5.58 1.34 -35.90
N GLY A 155 6.87 0.97 -35.96
CA GLY A 155 7.77 1.46 -36.99
C GLY A 155 9.23 1.53 -36.57
N TYR A 156 10.11 1.78 -37.53
CA TYR A 156 11.54 1.90 -37.29
C TYR A 156 11.85 3.05 -36.33
N GLY A 157 12.54 2.78 -35.23
CA GLY A 157 12.82 3.73 -34.15
C GLY A 157 11.59 4.13 -33.31
N ARG A 158 10.47 3.42 -33.47
CA ARG A 158 9.22 3.59 -32.74
C ARG A 158 8.89 2.34 -31.92
N ALA A 159 7.60 2.11 -31.62
CA ALA A 159 7.17 0.91 -30.90
C ALA A 159 7.49 -0.37 -31.69
N GLN A 160 7.95 -1.40 -30.99
CA GLN A 160 8.06 -2.75 -31.52
C GLN A 160 6.74 -3.51 -31.42
N TYR A 161 5.97 -3.25 -30.35
CA TYR A 161 4.69 -3.89 -30.07
C TYR A 161 3.55 -2.88 -30.08
N ALA A 162 2.38 -3.30 -30.57
CA ALA A 162 1.17 -2.49 -30.65
C ALA A 162 0.34 -2.52 -29.37
N THR A 163 0.51 -3.56 -28.53
CA THR A 163 -0.19 -3.67 -27.25
C THR A 163 0.23 -2.52 -26.34
N THR A 164 -0.74 -1.78 -25.83
CA THR A 164 -0.54 -0.66 -24.90
C THR A 164 -1.56 -0.74 -23.77
N MET A 165 -1.23 -0.16 -22.63
CA MET A 165 -2.10 -0.12 -21.47
C MET A 165 -2.31 1.31 -20.98
N GLN A 166 -3.48 1.59 -20.43
CA GLN A 166 -3.82 2.86 -19.79
C GLN A 166 -4.44 2.61 -18.42
N ILE A 167 -3.79 3.09 -17.37
CA ILE A 167 -4.41 3.09 -16.04
C ILE A 167 -5.44 4.21 -16.00
N ILE A 168 -6.66 3.86 -15.64
CA ILE A 168 -7.78 4.79 -15.51
C ILE A 168 -8.02 5.07 -14.01
N ASP A 169 -8.23 6.34 -13.69
CA ASP A 169 -8.61 6.69 -12.33
C ASP A 169 -10.01 6.13 -12.02
N PRO A 170 -10.18 5.36 -10.93
CA PRO A 170 -11.44 4.68 -10.59
C PRO A 170 -12.65 5.59 -10.36
N ASP A 171 -12.46 6.90 -10.17
CA ASP A 171 -13.56 7.87 -10.08
C ASP A 171 -14.24 8.15 -11.43
N ARG A 172 -13.52 7.84 -12.53
CA ARG A 172 -14.11 7.91 -13.88
C ARG A 172 -15.07 6.76 -14.20
N LEU A 173 -14.98 5.66 -13.46
CA LEU A 173 -15.90 4.52 -13.57
C LEU A 173 -17.16 4.83 -12.74
N SER A 174 -18.23 5.23 -13.41
CA SER A 174 -19.48 5.65 -12.76
C SER A 174 -20.69 5.44 -13.67
N ASN A 175 -21.88 5.40 -13.08
CA ASN A 175 -23.10 5.25 -13.84
C ASN A 175 -23.29 6.44 -14.82
N PRO A 176 -23.74 6.18 -16.07
CA PRO A 176 -24.03 7.24 -17.02
C PRO A 176 -25.04 8.23 -16.46
N GLN A 177 -24.77 9.53 -16.66
CA GLN A 177 -25.60 10.64 -16.17
C GLN A 177 -25.75 10.66 -14.63
N GLU A 178 -24.82 10.04 -13.90
CA GLU A 178 -24.83 9.95 -12.43
C GLU A 178 -26.12 9.35 -11.86
N LYS A 179 -26.76 8.45 -12.60
CA LYS A 179 -27.96 7.75 -12.15
C LYS A 179 -27.63 6.80 -11.00
N PHE A 180 -28.63 6.50 -10.19
CA PHE A 180 -28.53 5.44 -9.18
C PHE A 180 -28.30 4.07 -9.84
N ASP A 181 -27.79 3.13 -9.07
CA ASP A 181 -27.61 1.76 -9.52
C ASP A 181 -28.93 1.17 -10.02
N MET A 182 -28.84 0.41 -11.09
CA MET A 182 -29.92 -0.31 -11.75
C MET A 182 -29.63 -1.83 -11.71
N PRO A 183 -30.64 -2.68 -11.96
CA PRO A 183 -30.41 -4.14 -11.91
C PRO A 183 -29.25 -4.62 -12.79
N ASN A 184 -29.04 -4.00 -13.94
CA ASN A 184 -28.02 -4.35 -14.93
C ASN A 184 -26.81 -3.40 -14.98
N ILE A 185 -26.80 -2.28 -14.21
CA ILE A 185 -25.66 -1.35 -14.15
C ILE A 185 -25.46 -0.95 -12.70
N ARG A 186 -24.28 -1.28 -12.13
CA ARG A 186 -23.94 -1.02 -10.74
C ARG A 186 -22.56 -0.37 -10.65
N GLY A 187 -22.51 0.84 -10.10
CA GLY A 187 -21.25 1.58 -9.96
C GLY A 187 -20.48 1.77 -11.25
N GLY A 188 -21.16 1.91 -12.41
CA GLY A 188 -20.56 2.05 -13.73
C GLY A 188 -20.26 0.74 -14.46
N ILE A 189 -20.58 -0.40 -13.87
CA ILE A 189 -20.34 -1.74 -14.42
C ILE A 189 -21.66 -2.31 -14.89
N GLU A 190 -21.73 -2.68 -16.17
CA GLU A 190 -22.85 -3.37 -16.77
C GLU A 190 -22.67 -4.87 -16.57
N ILE A 191 -23.69 -5.53 -16.01
CA ILE A 191 -23.66 -6.94 -15.64
C ILE A 191 -24.79 -7.71 -16.32
N ASP A 192 -24.56 -9.00 -16.52
CA ASP A 192 -25.60 -9.95 -16.96
C ASP A 192 -26.46 -10.48 -15.80
N GLU A 193 -27.30 -11.49 -16.10
CA GLU A 193 -28.21 -12.11 -15.13
C GLU A 193 -27.48 -12.85 -14.02
N ASP A 194 -26.27 -13.36 -14.29
CA ASP A 194 -25.42 -14.06 -13.33
C ASP A 194 -24.49 -13.12 -12.54
N GLY A 195 -24.52 -11.82 -12.87
CA GLY A 195 -23.65 -10.79 -12.27
C GLY A 195 -22.27 -10.68 -12.92
N VAL A 196 -22.07 -11.26 -14.10
CA VAL A 196 -20.80 -11.18 -14.82
C VAL A 196 -20.66 -9.78 -15.46
N PRO A 197 -19.54 -9.05 -15.24
CA PRO A 197 -19.29 -7.80 -15.90
C PRO A 197 -19.16 -7.98 -17.42
N ILE A 198 -19.99 -7.30 -18.20
CA ILE A 198 -19.98 -7.33 -19.67
C ILE A 198 -19.43 -6.05 -20.30
N ALA A 199 -19.62 -4.91 -19.63
CA ALA A 199 -19.08 -3.63 -20.08
C ALA A 199 -18.88 -2.66 -18.92
N TYR A 200 -18.07 -1.63 -19.17
CA TYR A 200 -17.72 -0.59 -18.21
C TYR A 200 -18.04 0.78 -18.78
N HIS A 201 -18.68 1.64 -17.99
CA HIS A 201 -19.00 3.01 -18.35
C HIS A 201 -17.94 3.95 -17.77
N ILE A 202 -17.01 4.36 -18.61
CA ILE A 202 -15.88 5.20 -18.21
C ILE A 202 -16.13 6.63 -18.69
N ARG A 203 -16.12 7.57 -17.77
CA ARG A 203 -16.24 9.01 -18.03
C ARG A 203 -15.02 9.49 -18.83
N LYS A 204 -15.23 10.32 -19.86
CA LYS A 204 -14.14 10.79 -20.74
C LYS A 204 -13.16 11.72 -20.04
N ALA A 205 -13.62 12.55 -19.11
CA ALA A 205 -12.79 13.44 -18.31
C ALA A 205 -13.08 13.28 -16.82
N HIS A 206 -12.19 13.78 -15.96
CA HIS A 206 -12.38 13.75 -14.51
C HIS A 206 -13.51 14.70 -14.07
N ILE A 207 -14.12 14.39 -12.93
CA ILE A 207 -15.06 15.28 -12.26
C ILE A 207 -14.29 16.56 -11.86
N GLY A 208 -14.82 17.74 -12.24
CA GLY A 208 -14.19 19.01 -11.91
C GLY A 208 -13.22 19.55 -12.97
N ASP A 209 -12.98 18.84 -14.07
CA ASP A 209 -12.25 19.38 -15.23
C ASP A 209 -13.10 20.43 -15.93
N TRP A 210 -13.10 21.65 -15.41
CA TRP A 210 -13.95 22.76 -15.87
C TRP A 210 -13.70 23.16 -17.32
N TRP A 211 -12.50 22.88 -17.88
CA TRP A 211 -12.15 23.11 -19.29
C TRP A 211 -12.75 22.05 -20.23
N SER A 212 -13.19 20.91 -19.71
CA SER A 212 -13.75 19.77 -20.46
C SER A 212 -15.22 19.51 -20.09
N GLY A 213 -16.01 20.54 -19.83
CA GLY A 213 -17.36 20.42 -19.26
C GLY A 213 -18.32 19.49 -20.02
N LYS A 214 -18.18 19.33 -21.33
CA LYS A 214 -18.96 18.36 -22.12
C LYS A 214 -18.46 16.93 -21.88
N GLU A 215 -17.16 16.72 -21.78
CA GLU A 215 -16.53 15.40 -21.62
C GLU A 215 -16.71 14.86 -20.21
N THR A 216 -16.81 15.74 -19.19
CA THR A 216 -17.12 15.36 -17.82
C THR A 216 -18.51 14.72 -17.68
N MET A 217 -19.43 15.03 -18.59
CA MET A 217 -20.79 14.48 -18.62
C MET A 217 -21.00 13.45 -19.75
N THR A 218 -19.90 12.95 -20.32
CA THR A 218 -19.92 11.95 -21.40
C THR A 218 -19.23 10.68 -20.93
N TRP A 219 -19.91 9.55 -21.07
CA TRP A 219 -19.38 8.22 -20.78
C TRP A 219 -19.14 7.44 -22.06
N GLU A 220 -18.09 6.67 -22.07
CA GLU A 220 -17.79 5.68 -23.09
C GLU A 220 -18.12 4.30 -22.52
N ARG A 221 -18.95 3.54 -23.26
CA ARG A 221 -19.23 2.15 -22.91
C ARG A 221 -18.15 1.29 -23.56
N ILE A 222 -17.30 0.67 -22.76
CA ILE A 222 -16.22 -0.19 -23.20
C ILE A 222 -16.56 -1.63 -22.80
N GLN A 223 -16.53 -2.56 -23.76
CA GLN A 223 -16.72 -3.97 -23.48
C GLN A 223 -15.60 -4.51 -22.59
N ARG A 224 -15.89 -5.49 -21.75
CA ARG A 224 -14.91 -6.15 -20.90
C ARG A 224 -13.81 -6.84 -21.70
N GLU A 225 -14.21 -7.53 -22.78
CA GLU A 225 -13.32 -8.32 -23.62
C GLU A 225 -13.80 -8.31 -25.07
N THR A 226 -12.96 -8.77 -25.97
CA THR A 226 -13.30 -9.00 -27.37
C THR A 226 -14.11 -10.29 -27.51
N ASP A 227 -14.67 -10.52 -28.72
CA ASP A 227 -15.45 -11.75 -29.02
C ASP A 227 -14.65 -13.06 -28.85
N TRP A 228 -13.31 -12.98 -28.90
CA TRP A 228 -12.42 -14.15 -28.68
C TRP A 228 -11.78 -14.17 -27.27
N GLY A 229 -12.24 -13.36 -26.34
CA GLY A 229 -11.82 -13.40 -24.94
C GLY A 229 -10.51 -12.68 -24.62
N ARG A 230 -10.05 -11.73 -25.48
CA ARG A 230 -8.95 -10.82 -25.14
C ARG A 230 -9.48 -9.71 -24.22
N PRO A 231 -8.89 -9.48 -23.04
CA PRO A 231 -9.30 -8.41 -22.15
C PRO A 231 -9.14 -7.03 -22.79
N ILE A 232 -10.18 -6.21 -22.73
CA ILE A 232 -10.14 -4.78 -23.07
C ILE A 232 -10.11 -3.96 -21.77
N VAL A 233 -10.98 -4.29 -20.81
CA VAL A 233 -10.97 -3.67 -19.49
C VAL A 233 -10.57 -4.69 -18.44
N ILE A 234 -9.56 -4.36 -17.68
CA ILE A 234 -9.11 -5.14 -16.53
C ILE A 234 -9.46 -4.34 -15.28
N HIS A 235 -10.32 -4.90 -14.44
CA HIS A 235 -10.79 -4.31 -13.22
C HIS A 235 -10.55 -5.28 -12.06
N ASP A 236 -9.78 -4.84 -11.07
CA ASP A 236 -9.38 -5.65 -9.93
C ASP A 236 -9.64 -4.90 -8.62
N PHE A 237 -10.23 -5.60 -7.65
CA PHE A 237 -10.54 -5.08 -6.32
C PHE A 237 -10.64 -6.23 -5.31
N ASP A 238 -10.47 -5.92 -4.03
CA ASP A 238 -10.67 -6.89 -2.96
C ASP A 238 -12.14 -6.94 -2.58
N SER A 239 -12.78 -8.11 -2.75
CA SER A 239 -14.18 -8.33 -2.40
C SER A 239 -14.30 -8.73 -0.94
N ASP A 240 -15.01 -7.94 -0.14
CA ASP A 240 -15.37 -8.31 1.25
C ASP A 240 -16.57 -9.27 1.30
N ARG A 241 -17.46 -9.19 0.29
CA ARG A 241 -18.70 -9.97 0.21
C ARG A 241 -18.95 -10.47 -1.22
N ALA A 242 -19.62 -11.61 -1.33
CA ALA A 242 -20.08 -12.12 -2.63
C ALA A 242 -21.02 -11.12 -3.32
N SER A 243 -21.01 -11.10 -4.64
CA SER A 243 -21.82 -10.19 -5.50
C SER A 243 -21.51 -8.71 -5.32
N GLN A 244 -20.30 -8.37 -4.88
CA GLN A 244 -19.77 -7.03 -4.86
C GLN A 244 -19.15 -6.69 -6.21
N HIS A 245 -19.42 -5.48 -6.76
CA HIS A 245 -18.93 -5.07 -8.06
C HIS A 245 -17.90 -3.92 -7.99
N ARG A 246 -17.80 -3.21 -6.87
CA ARG A 246 -16.82 -2.15 -6.65
C ARG A 246 -16.05 -2.37 -5.36
N GLY A 247 -14.77 -2.05 -5.38
CA GLY A 247 -13.94 -2.10 -4.19
C GLY A 247 -14.08 -0.87 -3.29
N ILE A 248 -13.58 -1.01 -2.06
CA ILE A 248 -13.48 0.06 -1.08
C ILE A 248 -12.06 0.15 -0.54
N SER A 249 -11.62 1.36 -0.22
CA SER A 249 -10.26 1.59 0.29
C SER A 249 -9.96 0.80 1.56
N ILE A 250 -8.74 0.27 1.66
CA ILE A 250 -8.24 -0.37 2.90
C ILE A 250 -8.19 0.60 4.10
N PHE A 251 -8.23 1.91 3.85
CA PHE A 251 -8.24 2.95 4.89
C PHE A 251 -9.64 3.20 5.48
N THR A 252 -10.69 2.68 4.86
CA THR A 252 -12.08 2.96 5.26
C THR A 252 -12.33 2.75 6.76
N PRO A 253 -11.89 1.64 7.39
CA PRO A 253 -12.15 1.41 8.81
C PRO A 253 -11.42 2.37 9.75
N ILE A 254 -10.35 3.02 9.28
CA ILE A 254 -9.44 3.83 10.11
C ILE A 254 -9.46 5.32 9.79
N VAL A 255 -10.15 5.75 8.72
CA VAL A 255 -10.22 7.18 8.31
C VAL A 255 -10.65 8.09 9.45
N GLN A 256 -11.71 7.70 10.17
CA GLN A 256 -12.21 8.50 11.28
C GLN A 256 -11.20 8.59 12.43
N ARG A 257 -10.54 7.47 12.76
CA ARG A 257 -9.54 7.42 13.84
C ARG A 257 -8.30 8.24 13.50
N LEU A 258 -7.78 8.14 12.27
CA LEU A 258 -6.68 8.98 11.81
C LEU A 258 -7.04 10.47 11.85
N LYS A 259 -8.25 10.84 11.40
CA LYS A 259 -8.69 12.23 11.47
C LYS A 259 -8.79 12.76 12.90
N MET A 260 -9.24 11.92 13.84
CA MET A 260 -9.24 12.26 15.26
C MET A 260 -7.83 12.39 15.84
N LEU A 261 -6.89 11.52 15.43
CA LEU A 261 -5.49 11.59 15.86
C LEU A 261 -4.85 12.91 15.40
N ILE A 262 -4.97 13.25 14.11
CA ILE A 262 -4.49 14.53 13.56
C ILE A 262 -5.02 15.71 14.37
N LYS A 263 -6.32 15.72 14.66
CA LYS A 263 -6.93 16.80 15.46
C LYS A 263 -6.39 16.83 16.89
N TYR A 264 -6.13 15.68 17.48
CA TYR A 264 -5.58 15.59 18.83
C TYR A 264 -4.15 16.15 18.88
N ASP A 265 -3.30 15.79 17.90
CA ASP A 265 -1.95 16.32 17.76
C ASP A 265 -1.95 17.85 17.61
N GLU A 266 -2.85 18.36 16.77
CA GLU A 266 -3.01 19.77 16.53
C GLU A 266 -3.41 20.55 17.80
N VAL A 267 -4.37 20.01 18.56
CA VAL A 267 -4.82 20.59 19.84
C VAL A 267 -3.72 20.54 20.90
N GLU A 268 -2.96 19.41 20.98
CA GLU A 268 -1.87 19.27 21.93
C GLU A 268 -0.73 20.24 21.62
N LEU A 269 -0.39 20.39 20.34
CA LEU A 269 0.59 21.36 19.88
C LEU A 269 0.15 22.81 20.18
N GLN A 270 -1.09 23.16 19.87
CA GLN A 270 -1.64 24.47 20.19
C GLN A 270 -1.63 24.75 21.70
N SER A 271 -2.01 23.75 22.50
CA SER A 271 -1.97 23.83 23.97
C SER A 271 -0.54 24.04 24.48
N SER A 272 0.44 23.34 23.89
CA SER A 272 1.86 23.51 24.24
C SER A 272 2.37 24.90 23.88
N ILE A 273 1.98 25.44 22.73
CA ILE A 273 2.30 26.81 22.31
C ILE A 273 1.68 27.82 23.26
N LEU A 274 0.39 27.67 23.59
CA LEU A 274 -0.31 28.56 24.52
C LEU A 274 0.35 28.53 25.92
N ASN A 275 0.70 27.36 26.43
CA ASN A 275 1.40 27.22 27.71
C ASN A 275 2.79 27.88 27.69
N SER A 276 3.47 27.91 26.55
CA SER A 276 4.74 28.61 26.40
C SER A 276 4.59 30.15 26.40
N ILE A 277 3.43 30.65 25.98
CA ILE A 277 3.11 32.08 25.94
C ILE A 277 2.55 32.56 27.28
N PHE A 278 1.63 31.77 27.88
CA PHE A 278 0.97 32.11 29.14
C PHE A 278 1.56 31.32 30.30
N ALA A 279 2.74 31.77 30.79
CA ALA A 279 3.40 31.11 31.91
C ALA A 279 2.74 31.38 33.27
N ALA A 280 1.86 32.39 33.38
CA ALA A 280 1.26 32.77 34.66
C ALA A 280 0.03 33.67 34.53
N PHE A 281 -0.91 33.52 35.46
CA PHE A 281 -2.01 34.46 35.68
C PHE A 281 -1.74 35.32 36.92
N ILE A 282 -2.08 36.58 36.81
CA ILE A 282 -2.06 37.51 37.94
C ILE A 282 -3.45 37.51 38.55
N THR A 283 -3.58 37.02 39.79
CA THR A 283 -4.79 37.06 40.58
C THR A 283 -4.68 38.17 41.61
N SER A 284 -5.74 38.95 41.76
CA SER A 284 -5.86 39.96 42.82
C SER A 284 -6.97 39.57 43.78
N PRO A 285 -6.74 39.63 45.10
CA PRO A 285 -7.75 39.31 46.09
C PRO A 285 -8.86 40.39 46.19
N TYR A 286 -8.68 41.51 45.50
CA TYR A 286 -9.69 42.59 45.52
C TYR A 286 -10.70 42.34 44.40
N ASP A 287 -11.94 42.04 44.79
CA ASP A 287 -13.10 42.02 43.92
C ASP A 287 -13.32 43.41 43.33
N PRO A 288 -13.46 43.57 41.99
CA PRO A 288 -13.82 44.86 41.37
C PRO A 288 -15.05 45.53 42.00
N GLY A 289 -16.01 44.73 42.50
CA GLY A 289 -17.19 45.22 43.20
C GLY A 289 -16.87 45.82 44.56
N LEU A 290 -16.01 45.15 45.36
CA LEU A 290 -15.57 45.65 46.68
C LEU A 290 -14.69 46.90 46.55
N VAL A 291 -13.90 47.00 45.49
CA VAL A 291 -13.13 48.22 45.20
C VAL A 291 -14.04 49.34 44.76
N ALA A 292 -15.08 49.04 43.99
CA ALA A 292 -16.09 50.03 43.56
C ALA A 292 -16.92 50.60 44.75
N ASP A 293 -17.27 49.72 45.71
CA ASP A 293 -18.01 50.11 46.94
C ASP A 293 -17.16 50.93 47.94
N SER A 294 -15.82 50.75 47.85
CA SER A 294 -14.87 51.46 48.71
C SER A 294 -14.42 52.81 48.14
N LEU A 295 -14.60 53.00 46.84
CA LEU A 295 -14.31 54.22 46.12
C LEU A 295 -15.66 54.91 45.81
N ASP A 296 -15.96 56.01 46.50
CA ASP A 296 -17.25 56.71 46.57
C ASP A 296 -17.75 57.28 45.23
N THR A 297 -17.03 57.12 44.12
CA THR A 297 -17.46 57.58 42.79
C THR A 297 -16.98 56.67 41.68
N GLY A 298 -17.80 56.45 40.64
CA GLY A 298 -17.41 55.61 39.46
C GLY A 298 -16.17 56.11 38.69
N GLU A 299 -15.83 57.38 38.85
CA GLU A 299 -14.60 57.95 38.27
C GLU A 299 -13.32 57.44 38.95
N ASP A 300 -13.35 57.12 40.23
CA ASP A 300 -12.19 56.63 40.99
C ASP A 300 -11.88 55.16 40.66
N VAL A 301 -12.91 54.37 40.33
CA VAL A 301 -12.73 52.99 39.81
C VAL A 301 -12.03 53.01 38.46
N ILE A 302 -12.42 53.93 37.59
CA ILE A 302 -11.79 54.09 36.27
C ILE A 302 -10.34 54.55 36.40
N LYS A 303 -10.06 55.49 37.31
CA LYS A 303 -8.71 55.95 37.62
C LYS A 303 -7.84 54.82 38.18
N TYR A 304 -8.37 54.00 39.11
CA TYR A 304 -7.67 52.86 39.66
C TYR A 304 -7.34 51.80 38.59
N GLN A 305 -8.32 51.46 37.74
CA GLN A 305 -8.09 50.53 36.63
C GLN A 305 -7.07 51.07 35.62
N LYS A 306 -7.09 52.37 35.34
CA LYS A 306 -6.13 53.04 34.46
C LYS A 306 -4.75 53.05 35.08
N MET A 307 -4.59 53.41 36.33
CA MET A 307 -3.32 53.38 37.08
C MET A 307 -2.72 51.96 37.13
N ARG A 308 -3.56 50.95 37.33
CA ARG A 308 -3.13 49.55 37.34
C ARG A 308 -2.65 49.09 35.96
N ARG A 309 -3.35 49.52 34.91
CA ARG A 309 -2.93 49.22 33.52
C ARG A 309 -1.60 49.91 33.18
N GLU A 310 -1.44 51.17 33.54
CA GLU A 310 -0.21 51.93 33.36
C GLU A 310 0.95 51.31 34.13
N TYR A 311 0.72 50.86 35.39
CA TYR A 311 1.72 50.16 36.19
C TYR A 311 2.23 48.89 35.51
N HIS A 312 1.35 48.08 34.91
CA HIS A 312 1.73 46.86 34.17
C HIS A 312 2.36 47.18 32.82
N ASP A 313 2.01 48.30 32.20
CA ASP A 313 2.60 48.72 30.92
C ASP A 313 4.00 49.34 31.08
N GLU A 314 4.22 50.13 32.14
CA GLU A 314 5.51 50.77 32.40
C GLU A 314 6.58 49.85 33.01
N LYS A 315 6.16 48.91 33.85
CA LYS A 315 7.05 48.01 34.62
C LYS A 315 7.08 46.59 34.04
N ARG A 316 7.74 46.43 32.92
CA ARG A 316 7.91 45.12 32.29
C ARG A 316 9.40 44.80 32.19
N LEU A 317 9.81 43.63 32.69
CA LEU A 317 11.12 43.06 32.47
C LEU A 317 11.11 42.29 31.14
N SER A 318 11.88 42.75 30.17
CA SER A 318 12.08 42.04 28.89
C SER A 318 13.31 41.16 29.00
N LEU A 319 13.12 39.84 28.82
CA LEU A 319 14.20 38.87 28.69
C LEU A 319 14.64 38.73 27.23
N GLN A 320 15.92 38.46 27.00
CA GLN A 320 16.41 38.08 25.67
C GLN A 320 15.62 36.86 25.16
N GLY A 321 14.90 37.04 24.04
CA GLY A 321 14.01 36.00 23.52
C GLY A 321 12.53 36.39 23.47
N GLY A 322 12.17 37.65 23.85
CA GLY A 322 10.82 38.19 23.69
C GLY A 322 9.83 37.87 24.82
N ALA A 323 10.23 37.11 25.82
CA ALA A 323 9.42 36.85 27.00
C ALA A 323 9.33 38.12 27.88
N ARG A 324 8.12 38.51 28.25
CA ARG A 324 7.85 39.68 29.12
C ARG A 324 7.37 39.18 30.46
N ILE A 325 8.08 39.53 31.54
CA ILE A 325 7.67 39.21 32.90
C ILE A 325 6.98 40.48 33.49
N PRO A 326 5.69 40.40 33.83
CA PRO A 326 5.03 41.51 34.49
C PRO A 326 5.52 41.66 35.95
N ILE A 327 5.80 42.87 36.40
CA ILE A 327 6.03 43.15 37.82
C ILE A 327 4.67 43.31 38.50
N LEU A 328 4.44 42.52 39.55
CA LEU A 328 3.18 42.47 40.28
C LEU A 328 2.96 43.76 41.09
N ALA A 329 1.73 44.27 41.09
CA ALA A 329 1.33 45.33 41.97
C ALA A 329 1.11 44.81 43.40
N PRO A 330 1.21 45.64 44.45
CA PRO A 330 0.91 45.24 45.82
C PRO A 330 -0.48 44.59 45.95
N GLY A 331 -0.52 43.40 46.54
CA GLY A 331 -1.75 42.59 46.68
C GLY A 331 -2.06 41.66 45.51
N GLU A 332 -1.26 41.62 44.46
CA GLU A 332 -1.39 40.65 43.37
C GLU A 332 -0.56 39.41 43.67
N SER A 333 -1.07 38.25 43.31
CA SER A 333 -0.35 37.01 43.32
C SER A 333 -0.30 36.38 41.92
N MET A 334 0.79 35.72 41.61
CA MET A 334 1.00 35.06 40.32
C MET A 334 0.80 33.57 40.51
N THR A 335 -0.19 33.03 39.85
CA THR A 335 -0.38 31.58 39.81
C THR A 335 0.17 31.06 38.48
N ALA A 336 1.22 30.27 38.58
CA ALA A 336 1.74 29.58 37.38
C ALA A 336 0.73 28.52 36.93
N LEU A 337 0.32 28.58 35.67
CA LEU A 337 -0.42 27.50 35.04
C LEU A 337 0.57 26.38 34.71
N ASN A 338 0.83 25.50 35.69
CA ASN A 338 1.58 24.29 35.47
C ASN A 338 0.69 23.24 34.79
N ALA A 339 0.26 23.49 33.55
CA ALA A 339 -0.23 22.43 32.71
C ALA A 339 1.01 21.69 32.17
N VAL A 340 1.36 20.54 32.76
CA VAL A 340 2.38 19.65 32.22
C VAL A 340 1.92 19.19 30.84
N ARG A 341 2.50 19.77 29.80
CA ARG A 341 2.22 19.43 28.40
C ARG A 341 3.54 19.19 27.67
N PRO A 342 3.62 18.22 26.74
CA PRO A 342 2.55 17.26 26.40
C PRO A 342 2.16 16.40 27.61
N THR A 343 0.90 15.99 27.67
CA THR A 343 0.43 15.11 28.76
C THR A 343 1.23 13.83 28.77
N SER A 344 1.58 13.31 29.94
CA SER A 344 2.33 12.03 30.09
C SER A 344 1.65 10.86 29.35
N ASN A 345 0.36 10.98 29.07
CA ASN A 345 -0.44 9.97 28.38
C ASN A 345 -0.49 10.16 26.85
N PHE A 346 0.04 11.26 26.30
CA PHE A 346 -0.02 11.54 24.85
C PHE A 346 0.65 10.43 24.03
N VAL A 347 1.91 10.12 24.33
CA VAL A 347 2.69 9.10 23.64
C VAL A 347 2.04 7.72 23.74
N ALA A 348 1.50 7.36 24.91
CA ALA A 348 0.82 6.08 25.11
C ALA A 348 -0.46 5.98 24.30
N PHE A 349 -1.24 7.06 24.22
CA PHE A 349 -2.47 7.12 23.43
C PHE A 349 -2.17 7.07 21.91
N GLU A 350 -1.22 7.87 21.44
CA GLU A 350 -0.77 7.87 20.05
C GLU A 350 -0.30 6.49 19.63
N SER A 351 0.57 5.85 20.42
CA SER A 351 1.05 4.49 20.18
C SER A 351 -0.09 3.46 20.11
N ALA A 352 -1.11 3.58 20.96
CA ALA A 352 -2.28 2.71 20.94
C ALA A 352 -3.14 2.93 19.68
N ALA A 353 -3.30 4.19 19.25
CA ALA A 353 -4.01 4.54 18.03
C ALA A 353 -3.27 4.02 16.78
N LEU A 354 -1.96 4.19 16.70
CA LEU A 354 -1.13 3.72 15.59
C LEU A 354 -1.07 2.20 15.51
N ARG A 355 -1.09 1.47 16.65
CA ARG A 355 -1.24 0.00 16.65
C ARG A 355 -2.54 -0.45 16.00
N ASN A 356 -3.66 0.22 16.28
CA ASN A 356 -4.94 -0.08 15.64
C ASN A 356 -4.90 0.20 14.13
N VAL A 357 -4.26 1.30 13.71
CA VAL A 357 -4.05 1.62 12.29
C VAL A 357 -3.20 0.54 11.61
N ALA A 358 -2.07 0.18 12.20
CA ALA A 358 -1.18 -0.86 11.67
C ALA A 358 -1.89 -2.22 11.54
N ALA A 359 -2.64 -2.62 12.57
CA ALA A 359 -3.43 -3.86 12.56
C ALA A 359 -4.48 -3.88 11.43
N SER A 360 -5.19 -2.77 11.21
CA SER A 360 -6.16 -2.65 10.11
C SER A 360 -5.50 -2.74 8.73
N LEU A 361 -4.32 -2.17 8.58
CA LEU A 361 -3.57 -2.19 7.32
C LEU A 361 -2.79 -3.49 7.08
N GLY A 362 -2.70 -4.38 8.08
CA GLY A 362 -1.95 -5.64 7.98
C GLY A 362 -0.44 -5.45 7.90
N ILE A 363 0.08 -4.38 8.50
CA ILE A 363 1.52 -4.11 8.65
C ILE A 363 1.88 -4.05 10.13
N SER A 364 3.15 -4.20 10.46
CA SER A 364 3.58 -4.06 11.85
C SER A 364 3.59 -2.57 12.28
N THR A 365 3.43 -2.32 13.57
CA THR A 365 3.50 -0.95 14.11
C THR A 365 4.86 -0.31 13.81
N GLN A 366 5.93 -1.08 13.87
CA GLN A 366 7.29 -0.64 13.56
C GLN A 366 7.45 -0.24 12.09
N GLN A 367 6.81 -0.97 11.17
CA GLN A 367 6.79 -0.58 9.76
C GLN A 367 6.01 0.72 9.55
N LEU A 368 4.93 0.94 10.31
CA LEU A 368 4.15 2.18 10.26
C LEU A 368 4.95 3.36 10.82
N THR A 369 5.46 3.23 12.05
CA THR A 369 6.12 4.32 12.81
C THR A 369 7.59 4.50 12.45
N GLN A 370 8.23 3.50 11.85
CA GLN A 370 9.68 3.42 11.64
C GLN A 370 10.50 3.51 12.94
N ASP A 371 9.86 3.24 14.07
CA ASP A 371 10.50 3.19 15.38
C ASP A 371 10.82 1.74 15.76
N TRP A 372 12.09 1.45 15.87
CA TRP A 372 12.66 0.15 16.22
C TRP A 372 13.39 0.15 17.56
N SER A 373 13.32 1.26 18.32
CA SER A 373 14.11 1.48 19.54
C SER A 373 13.82 0.47 20.66
N ASP A 374 12.55 0.06 20.81
CA ASP A 374 12.11 -0.82 21.89
C ASP A 374 11.93 -2.29 21.46
N VAL A 375 12.44 -2.68 20.28
CA VAL A 375 12.17 -3.99 19.69
C VAL A 375 13.43 -4.86 19.72
N ASN A 376 13.34 -6.04 20.32
CA ASN A 376 14.41 -7.03 20.21
C ASN A 376 14.33 -7.77 18.85
N TYR A 377 15.45 -8.38 18.46
CA TYR A 377 15.58 -9.11 17.19
C TYR A 377 14.47 -10.15 16.95
N SER A 378 14.13 -10.95 17.95
CA SER A 378 13.13 -12.02 17.83
C SER A 378 11.74 -11.50 17.58
N SER A 379 11.33 -10.44 18.31
CA SER A 379 10.01 -9.82 18.13
C SER A 379 9.92 -9.04 16.82
N ALA A 380 10.99 -8.34 16.40
CA ALA A 380 11.07 -7.68 15.10
C ALA A 380 10.86 -8.68 13.96
N ARG A 381 11.60 -9.80 14.00
CA ARG A 381 11.49 -10.85 12.98
C ARG A 381 10.09 -11.46 12.91
N SER A 382 9.48 -11.77 14.06
CA SER A 382 8.13 -12.31 14.11
C SER A 382 7.09 -11.34 13.53
N ALA A 383 7.18 -10.06 13.87
CA ALA A 383 6.30 -9.02 13.33
C ALA A 383 6.47 -8.83 11.81
N MET A 384 7.71 -8.87 11.31
CA MET A 384 7.99 -8.79 9.88
C MET A 384 7.45 -10.01 9.12
N LEU A 385 7.59 -11.22 9.66
CA LEU A 385 7.08 -12.45 9.02
C LEU A 385 5.55 -12.44 8.91
N GLU A 386 4.83 -11.99 9.93
CA GLU A 386 3.36 -11.87 9.86
C GLU A 386 2.92 -10.80 8.85
N ALA A 387 3.54 -9.63 8.85
CA ALA A 387 3.27 -8.59 7.87
C ALA A 387 3.58 -9.09 6.44
N TRP A 388 4.67 -9.85 6.26
CA TRP A 388 5.07 -10.42 4.97
C TRP A 388 4.00 -11.33 4.37
N LYS A 389 3.35 -12.19 5.18
CA LYS A 389 2.24 -13.04 4.71
C LYS A 389 1.10 -12.22 4.10
N THR A 390 0.72 -11.13 4.77
CA THR A 390 -0.33 -10.22 4.28
C THR A 390 0.09 -9.53 2.98
N LEU A 391 1.32 -9.05 2.92
CA LEU A 391 1.85 -8.35 1.75
C LEU A 391 2.01 -9.28 0.54
N THR A 392 2.48 -10.52 0.76
CA THR A 392 2.59 -11.55 -0.28
C THR A 392 1.20 -11.92 -0.81
N ARG A 393 0.22 -12.18 0.04
CA ARG A 393 -1.16 -12.44 -0.40
C ARG A 393 -1.71 -11.30 -1.25
N ARG A 394 -1.56 -10.04 -0.82
CA ARG A 394 -1.99 -8.88 -1.61
C ARG A 394 -1.28 -8.76 -2.95
N ARG A 395 0.02 -9.11 -2.98
CA ARG A 395 0.80 -9.20 -4.22
C ARG A 395 0.22 -10.23 -5.17
N ASP A 396 -0.05 -11.43 -4.66
CA ASP A 396 -0.54 -12.56 -5.46
C ASP A 396 -1.95 -12.31 -5.97
N ASP A 397 -2.83 -11.74 -5.14
CA ASP A 397 -4.19 -11.32 -5.52
C ASP A 397 -4.12 -10.29 -6.66
N PHE A 398 -3.28 -9.25 -6.52
CA PHE A 398 -3.08 -8.23 -7.55
C PHE A 398 -2.40 -8.79 -8.82
N ALA A 399 -1.41 -9.66 -8.65
CA ALA A 399 -0.75 -10.33 -9.77
C ALA A 399 -1.77 -11.11 -10.60
N THR A 400 -2.60 -11.92 -9.95
CA THR A 400 -3.59 -12.78 -10.60
C THR A 400 -4.74 -11.97 -11.21
N GLY A 401 -5.27 -11.00 -10.47
CA GLY A 401 -6.44 -10.21 -10.89
C GLY A 401 -6.14 -9.12 -11.90
N PHE A 402 -4.95 -8.52 -11.81
CA PHE A 402 -4.61 -7.34 -12.61
C PHE A 402 -3.45 -7.55 -13.58
N ALA A 403 -2.31 -8.02 -13.10
CA ALA A 403 -1.11 -8.08 -13.92
C ALA A 403 -1.11 -9.25 -14.90
N GLN A 404 -1.66 -10.40 -14.52
CA GLN A 404 -1.73 -11.61 -15.35
C GLN A 404 -2.58 -11.42 -16.62
N PRO A 405 -3.76 -10.78 -16.58
CA PRO A 405 -4.51 -10.43 -17.80
C PRO A 405 -3.73 -9.50 -18.75
N ILE A 406 -2.95 -8.56 -18.22
CA ILE A 406 -2.08 -7.68 -19.02
C ILE A 406 -1.02 -8.51 -19.75
N LEU A 407 -0.35 -9.42 -19.01
CA LEU A 407 0.63 -10.33 -19.59
C LEU A 407 0.01 -11.20 -20.69
N SER A 408 -1.21 -11.70 -20.50
CA SER A 408 -1.89 -12.52 -21.51
C SER A 408 -2.12 -11.78 -22.83
N CYS A 409 -2.45 -10.48 -22.75
CA CYS A 409 -2.58 -9.63 -23.95
C CYS A 409 -1.26 -9.44 -24.68
N PHE A 410 -0.16 -9.36 -23.94
CA PHE A 410 1.17 -9.22 -24.53
C PHE A 410 1.66 -10.54 -25.16
N ILE A 411 1.47 -11.67 -24.47
CA ILE A 411 1.85 -13.00 -25.00
C ILE A 411 1.05 -13.32 -26.28
N GLU A 412 -0.23 -12.94 -26.34
CA GLU A 412 -1.05 -13.08 -27.56
C GLU A 412 -0.38 -12.38 -28.74
N GLU A 413 0.09 -11.15 -28.59
CA GLU A 413 0.80 -10.43 -29.64
C GLU A 413 2.14 -11.10 -30.02
N LEU A 414 2.91 -11.64 -29.05
CA LEU A 414 4.14 -12.39 -29.35
C LEU A 414 3.86 -13.65 -30.20
N HIS A 415 2.75 -14.34 -29.91
CA HIS A 415 2.33 -15.49 -30.71
C HIS A 415 1.95 -15.06 -32.14
N ASP A 416 1.18 -13.99 -32.29
CA ASP A 416 0.76 -13.46 -33.58
C ASP A 416 1.96 -13.00 -34.45
N LEU A 417 2.98 -12.45 -33.81
CA LEU A 417 4.23 -12.04 -34.46
C LEU A 417 5.18 -13.22 -34.74
N GLY A 418 4.94 -14.41 -34.18
CA GLY A 418 5.80 -15.58 -34.30
C GLY A 418 7.15 -15.43 -33.57
N GLU A 419 7.21 -14.60 -32.53
CA GLU A 419 8.44 -14.34 -31.75
C GLU A 419 8.69 -15.37 -30.64
N VAL A 420 7.80 -16.35 -30.49
CA VAL A 420 7.93 -17.44 -29.51
C VAL A 420 8.26 -18.76 -30.20
N PRO A 421 9.15 -19.60 -29.65
CA PRO A 421 9.48 -20.90 -30.22
C PRO A 421 8.31 -21.87 -30.00
N LEU A 422 7.64 -22.30 -31.08
CA LEU A 422 6.54 -23.26 -31.02
C LEU A 422 6.93 -24.55 -31.77
N PRO A 423 6.79 -25.75 -31.16
CA PRO A 423 6.96 -27.03 -31.84
C PRO A 423 5.92 -27.22 -32.95
N ALA A 424 6.25 -28.04 -33.95
CA ALA A 424 5.29 -28.38 -34.99
C ALA A 424 4.05 -29.06 -34.40
N GLY A 425 2.87 -28.60 -34.79
CA GLY A 425 1.59 -29.07 -34.25
C GLY A 425 1.22 -28.48 -32.86
N ALA A 426 1.86 -27.39 -32.46
CA ALA A 426 1.45 -26.65 -31.29
C ALA A 426 -0.02 -26.18 -31.41
N PRO A 427 -0.81 -26.27 -30.33
CA PRO A 427 -2.17 -25.76 -30.35
C PRO A 427 -2.16 -24.23 -30.54
N ASP A 428 -3.23 -23.73 -31.15
CA ASP A 428 -3.47 -22.31 -31.25
C ASP A 428 -3.45 -21.66 -29.86
N PHE A 429 -2.98 -20.40 -29.79
CA PHE A 429 -2.88 -19.65 -28.53
C PHE A 429 -4.17 -19.64 -27.74
N LEU A 430 -5.31 -19.36 -28.43
CA LEU A 430 -6.61 -19.29 -27.78
C LEU A 430 -7.08 -20.64 -27.24
N ALA A 431 -6.72 -21.74 -27.89
CA ALA A 431 -7.09 -23.08 -27.44
C ALA A 431 -6.34 -23.52 -26.15
N ALA A 432 -5.15 -22.96 -25.90
CA ALA A 432 -4.30 -23.33 -24.76
C ALA A 432 -3.81 -22.11 -23.96
N LYS A 433 -4.55 -20.99 -24.02
CA LYS A 433 -4.19 -19.70 -23.41
C LYS A 433 -3.72 -19.84 -21.95
N ALA A 434 -4.44 -20.62 -21.13
CA ALA A 434 -4.11 -20.80 -19.73
C ALA A 434 -2.73 -21.48 -19.53
N ALA A 435 -2.36 -22.41 -20.38
CA ALA A 435 -1.07 -23.10 -20.32
C ALA A 435 0.08 -22.20 -20.79
N TYR A 436 -0.09 -21.48 -21.88
CA TYR A 436 0.90 -20.57 -22.43
C TYR A 436 1.16 -19.34 -21.55
N CYS A 437 0.11 -18.81 -20.91
CA CYS A 437 0.19 -17.58 -20.13
C CYS A 437 0.55 -17.79 -18.65
N ARG A 438 0.78 -19.04 -18.21
CA ARG A 438 1.14 -19.29 -16.82
C ARG A 438 2.46 -18.59 -16.48
N ALA A 439 2.45 -17.78 -15.41
CA ALA A 439 3.62 -17.05 -14.93
C ALA A 439 3.61 -16.95 -13.41
N GLN A 440 4.78 -16.77 -12.83
CA GLN A 440 4.97 -16.35 -11.45
C GLN A 440 5.37 -14.89 -11.44
N TRP A 441 4.80 -14.09 -10.54
CA TRP A 441 5.11 -12.67 -10.47
C TRP A 441 6.15 -12.39 -9.39
N MET A 442 7.27 -11.85 -9.81
CA MET A 442 8.36 -11.47 -8.92
C MET A 442 8.12 -10.05 -8.40
N GLY A 443 8.15 -9.91 -7.09
CA GLY A 443 8.14 -8.62 -6.40
C GLY A 443 9.45 -8.42 -5.64
N PRO A 444 9.51 -7.40 -4.75
CA PRO A 444 10.67 -7.18 -3.92
C PRO A 444 10.91 -8.40 -3.01
N GLY A 445 12.19 -8.77 -2.85
CA GLY A 445 12.57 -9.81 -1.91
C GLY A 445 12.30 -9.39 -0.46
N ARG A 446 12.16 -10.38 0.41
CA ARG A 446 11.92 -10.15 1.85
C ARG A 446 13.06 -9.39 2.53
N GLY A 447 14.28 -9.52 2.01
CA GLY A 447 15.49 -9.04 2.65
C GLY A 447 15.90 -9.90 3.84
N TRP A 448 16.98 -9.52 4.51
CA TRP A 448 17.60 -10.28 5.58
C TRP A 448 17.60 -9.45 6.87
N VAL A 449 17.15 -10.02 7.97
CA VAL A 449 17.29 -9.43 9.31
C VAL A 449 18.62 -9.87 9.92
N ASP A 450 18.96 -11.18 9.82
CA ASP A 450 20.27 -11.73 10.11
C ASP A 450 20.80 -12.45 8.86
N PRO A 451 21.63 -11.77 8.05
CA PRO A 451 22.10 -12.34 6.79
C PRO A 451 22.87 -13.66 6.94
N VAL A 452 23.58 -13.84 8.06
CA VAL A 452 24.40 -15.04 8.28
C VAL A 452 23.53 -16.24 8.67
N ALA A 453 22.68 -16.08 9.67
CA ALA A 453 21.80 -17.15 10.14
C ALA A 453 20.78 -17.56 9.06
N GLU A 454 20.20 -16.59 8.36
CA GLU A 454 19.19 -16.85 7.35
C GLU A 454 19.78 -17.50 6.09
N LYS A 455 20.95 -17.06 5.62
CA LYS A 455 21.64 -17.71 4.50
C LYS A 455 22.09 -19.13 4.83
N LYS A 456 22.55 -19.39 6.06
CA LYS A 456 22.85 -20.77 6.52
C LYS A 456 21.59 -21.63 6.54
N GLY A 457 20.46 -21.08 7.01
CA GLY A 457 19.17 -21.76 6.99
C GLY A 457 18.69 -22.09 5.58
N ALA A 458 18.84 -21.17 4.61
CA ALA A 458 18.51 -21.40 3.22
C ALA A 458 19.38 -22.52 2.59
N ILE A 459 20.69 -22.52 2.84
CA ILE A 459 21.60 -23.59 2.37
C ILE A 459 21.17 -24.94 2.94
N LEU A 460 20.92 -25.02 4.25
CA LEU A 460 20.45 -26.26 4.89
C LEU A 460 19.08 -26.72 4.34
N GLY A 461 18.17 -25.77 4.02
CA GLY A 461 16.89 -26.07 3.38
C GLY A 461 17.05 -26.69 1.99
N MET A 462 17.96 -26.15 1.17
CA MET A 462 18.29 -26.69 -0.14
C MET A 462 18.98 -28.06 -0.05
N GLU A 463 19.91 -28.26 0.88
CA GLU A 463 20.58 -29.55 1.11
C GLU A 463 19.58 -30.62 1.59
N ALA A 464 18.59 -30.24 2.40
CA ALA A 464 17.52 -31.13 2.85
C ALA A 464 16.44 -31.38 1.78
N GLY A 465 16.51 -30.72 0.61
CA GLY A 465 15.49 -30.82 -0.45
C GLY A 465 14.15 -30.14 -0.12
N LEU A 466 14.14 -29.24 0.85
CA LEU A 466 12.94 -28.51 1.27
C LEU A 466 12.73 -27.21 0.48
N SER A 467 13.80 -26.63 -0.07
CA SER A 467 13.75 -25.46 -0.93
C SER A 467 14.65 -25.64 -2.16
N THR A 468 14.49 -24.76 -3.15
CA THR A 468 15.33 -24.73 -4.35
C THR A 468 16.03 -23.38 -4.46
N LEU A 469 17.11 -23.30 -5.26
CA LEU A 469 17.79 -22.02 -5.53
C LEU A 469 16.83 -20.98 -6.13
N GLU A 470 15.92 -21.41 -7.00
CA GLU A 470 14.89 -20.57 -7.58
C GLU A 470 13.99 -19.96 -6.50
N MET A 471 13.47 -20.77 -5.56
CA MET A 471 12.63 -20.30 -4.46
C MET A 471 13.36 -19.30 -3.57
N GLU A 472 14.60 -19.63 -3.19
CA GLU A 472 15.41 -18.78 -2.30
C GLU A 472 15.80 -17.44 -2.99
N ALA A 473 16.13 -17.46 -4.28
CA ALA A 473 16.47 -16.29 -5.06
C ALA A 473 15.25 -15.36 -5.21
N ALA A 474 14.10 -15.92 -5.58
CA ALA A 474 12.86 -15.16 -5.78
C ALA A 474 12.34 -14.56 -4.46
N GLU A 475 12.30 -15.34 -3.37
CA GLU A 475 11.71 -14.91 -2.10
C GLU A 475 12.61 -13.92 -1.33
N ASN A 476 13.91 -14.19 -1.30
CA ASN A 476 14.81 -13.45 -0.43
C ASN A 476 15.56 -12.33 -1.15
N VAL A 477 15.86 -12.47 -2.43
CA VAL A 477 16.61 -11.48 -3.22
C VAL A 477 15.67 -10.72 -4.16
N GLY A 478 14.64 -11.36 -4.69
CA GLY A 478 13.74 -10.79 -5.71
C GLY A 478 14.38 -10.81 -7.10
N GLU A 479 15.28 -11.77 -7.36
CA GLU A 479 15.97 -11.93 -8.64
C GLU A 479 15.75 -13.34 -9.20
N ASP A 480 15.90 -13.48 -10.52
CA ASP A 480 15.87 -14.75 -11.19
C ASP A 480 17.15 -15.53 -10.92
N TRP A 481 17.03 -16.80 -10.55
CA TRP A 481 18.17 -17.66 -10.27
C TRP A 481 19.05 -17.93 -11.50
N GLU A 482 18.48 -17.99 -12.71
CA GLU A 482 19.24 -18.15 -13.95
C GLU A 482 20.05 -16.88 -14.26
N GLU A 483 19.46 -15.69 -14.11
CA GLU A 483 20.18 -14.42 -14.24
C GLU A 483 21.35 -14.32 -13.24
N LEU A 484 21.14 -14.83 -12.02
CA LEU A 484 22.20 -14.90 -11.00
C LEU A 484 23.31 -15.87 -11.39
N LEU A 485 22.99 -17.05 -11.96
CA LEU A 485 23.99 -18.01 -12.43
C LEU A 485 24.78 -17.49 -13.63
N ASP A 486 24.09 -16.88 -14.60
CA ASP A 486 24.72 -16.27 -15.78
C ASP A 486 25.66 -15.12 -15.35
N GLN A 487 25.26 -14.33 -14.37
CA GLN A 487 26.12 -13.27 -13.84
C GLN A 487 27.36 -13.86 -13.13
N ARG A 488 27.18 -14.90 -12.32
CA ARG A 488 28.30 -15.58 -11.64
C ARG A 488 29.26 -16.22 -12.63
N GLN A 489 28.75 -16.78 -13.72
CA GLN A 489 29.59 -17.31 -14.78
C GLN A 489 30.43 -16.21 -15.45
N ARG A 490 29.80 -15.10 -15.84
CA ARG A 490 30.50 -13.94 -16.44
C ARG A 490 31.55 -13.36 -15.50
N GLU A 491 31.26 -13.27 -14.21
CA GLU A 491 32.22 -12.81 -13.21
C GLU A 491 33.41 -13.76 -13.12
N ARG A 492 33.20 -15.08 -13.07
CA ARG A 492 34.26 -16.07 -13.04
C ARG A 492 35.17 -16.00 -14.28
N GLU A 493 34.57 -15.91 -15.45
CA GLU A 493 35.29 -15.75 -16.72
C GLU A 493 36.14 -14.46 -16.73
N ALA A 494 35.57 -13.34 -16.24
CA ALA A 494 36.26 -12.06 -16.14
C ALA A 494 37.45 -12.09 -15.16
N TYR A 495 37.38 -12.86 -14.06
CA TYR A 495 38.53 -13.07 -13.16
C TYR A 495 39.63 -13.89 -13.85
N ILE A 496 39.27 -14.95 -14.61
CA ILE A 496 40.21 -15.77 -15.35
C ILE A 496 40.91 -14.98 -16.44
N GLU A 497 40.17 -14.23 -17.27
CA GLU A 497 40.72 -13.43 -18.36
C GLU A 497 41.71 -12.36 -17.89
N ARG A 498 41.45 -11.77 -16.70
CA ARG A 498 42.31 -10.74 -16.13
C ARG A 498 43.45 -11.27 -15.29
N GLY A 499 43.58 -12.59 -15.16
CA GLY A 499 44.61 -13.22 -14.35
C GLY A 499 44.51 -12.90 -12.86
N LEU A 500 43.31 -12.55 -12.38
CA LEU A 500 43.06 -12.26 -10.97
C LEU A 500 42.82 -13.56 -10.19
N PRO A 501 43.17 -13.61 -8.89
CA PRO A 501 42.87 -14.77 -8.07
C PRO A 501 41.34 -14.93 -7.96
N ILE A 502 40.88 -16.17 -8.25
CA ILE A 502 39.44 -16.48 -8.15
C ILE A 502 39.03 -16.39 -6.68
N PRO A 503 38.03 -15.58 -6.34
CA PRO A 503 37.53 -15.48 -4.98
C PRO A 503 37.06 -16.81 -4.41
N THR A 504 37.20 -17.01 -3.11
CA THR A 504 36.83 -18.28 -2.44
C THR A 504 35.37 -18.68 -2.67
N TRP A 505 34.46 -17.69 -2.81
CA TRP A 505 33.04 -17.93 -3.10
C TRP A 505 32.74 -18.38 -4.54
N LEU A 506 33.73 -18.35 -5.45
CA LEU A 506 33.65 -18.89 -6.81
C LEU A 506 34.42 -20.22 -6.95
N GLN A 507 35.13 -20.71 -5.92
CA GLN A 507 35.87 -21.94 -5.92
C GLN A 507 34.96 -23.12 -5.51
N ALA A 508 35.00 -24.21 -6.23
CA ALA A 508 34.14 -25.38 -6.00
C ALA A 508 34.42 -26.14 -4.68
N GLU A 509 35.52 -25.82 -3.98
CA GLU A 509 36.00 -26.62 -2.84
C GLU A 509 35.54 -26.09 -1.46
N ASN A 510 34.84 -24.98 -1.36
CA ASN A 510 34.56 -24.30 -0.06
C ASN A 510 33.15 -24.48 0.50
N PHE A 511 32.39 -25.47 0.07
CA PHE A 511 31.11 -25.83 0.69
C PHE A 511 31.20 -27.02 1.66
N ALA A 512 32.39 -27.30 2.25
CA ALA A 512 32.44 -28.20 3.38
C ALA A 512 31.82 -27.54 4.61
N PRO A 513 30.84 -28.14 5.30
CA PRO A 513 30.30 -27.59 6.53
C PRO A 513 31.43 -27.46 7.56
N ASP A 514 31.48 -26.31 8.23
CA ASP A 514 32.38 -26.07 9.36
C ASP A 514 32.34 -27.27 10.31
N GLN A 515 33.42 -28.04 10.40
CA GLN A 515 33.55 -29.02 11.47
C GLN A 515 33.53 -28.28 12.79
N PRO A 516 32.76 -28.72 13.79
CA PRO A 516 32.78 -28.10 15.09
C PRO A 516 34.20 -28.14 15.63
N THR A 517 34.79 -26.99 15.87
CA THR A 517 36.08 -26.84 16.56
C THR A 517 35.98 -27.46 17.96
N ALA A 518 36.39 -28.72 18.08
CA ALA A 518 36.68 -29.34 19.36
C ALA A 518 37.95 -28.66 19.90
N ASN A 519 37.80 -27.62 20.69
CA ASN A 519 38.79 -27.22 21.70
C ASN A 519 38.30 -25.99 22.47
N GLN A 520 37.47 -26.23 23.50
CA GLN A 520 37.57 -25.47 24.75
C GLN A 520 37.98 -26.46 25.84
N GLN A 521 39.28 -26.65 25.96
CA GLN A 521 39.85 -27.31 27.12
C GLN A 521 39.52 -26.51 28.37
N GLN A 522 38.88 -27.21 29.30
CA GLN A 522 38.69 -26.83 30.71
C GLN A 522 40.00 -26.33 31.28
N LYS A 523 40.01 -25.13 31.86
CA LYS A 523 40.99 -24.70 32.83
C LYS A 523 40.71 -25.46 34.13
N PRO A 524 41.72 -26.08 34.77
CA PRO A 524 41.54 -26.67 36.10
C PRO A 524 41.44 -25.56 37.15
N GLU A 525 40.45 -25.67 38.02
CA GLU A 525 40.36 -24.93 39.28
C GLU A 525 41.60 -25.30 40.14
N ALA A 526 42.37 -24.29 40.52
CA ALA A 526 43.41 -24.43 41.53
C ALA A 526 42.82 -24.04 42.88
N GLN A 527 43.07 -24.90 43.86
CA GLN A 527 42.72 -24.88 45.29
C GLN A 527 42.96 -23.56 46.02
#